data_e32243004df94740e23e444cce8086f6
#
_entry.id   e32243004df94740e23e444cce8086f6
#
_cell.length_a   1.000
_cell.length_b   1.000
_cell.length_c   1.000
_cell.angle_alpha   90.00
_cell.angle_beta   90.00
_cell.angle_gamma   90.00
#
_symmetry.space_group_name_H-M   'P 1'
#
loop_
_entity.id
_entity.type
_entity.pdbx_description
1 polymer ?
#
loop_
_entity_poly.entity_id
_entity_poly.type
_entity_poly.pdbx_seq_one_letter_code
_entity_poly.pdbx_strand_id
1 'polypeptide(L)'
;MCLQACFCCWETGCVILEALESSCFLSSPQHRHSSMQSGQFSEDMIPTVGFNMRKVTKGNVTIKIWDIGGQPRFRSMWERYCRGVNAIVYMVDAADREKVEASRNELHNLLDKSQLQGIPVLVLGNKRDLPNALDEKQLIEKMNLSAIQDREICCYSISCKEKDNIDITLQWLIQHSKSRRS
;
A
#
# COMPACT_ATOMS: atom_id res chain seq x y z
N MET A 1 9.37 5.18 -17.46
CA MET A 1 8.46 6.05 -16.70
C MET A 1 8.63 5.71 -15.22
N CYS A 2 8.78 6.68 -14.36
CA CYS A 2 9.02 6.44 -12.93
C CYS A 2 7.85 6.99 -12.12
N LEU A 3 7.23 6.13 -11.30
CA LEU A 3 6.20 6.48 -10.31
C LEU A 3 6.85 6.46 -8.92
N GLN A 4 6.50 7.41 -8.09
CA GLN A 4 6.84 7.37 -6.67
C GLN A 4 5.57 7.13 -5.86
N ALA A 5 5.56 6.09 -5.04
CA ALA A 5 4.47 5.75 -4.15
C ALA A 5 4.98 5.61 -2.71
N CYS A 6 4.18 6.09 -1.77
CA CYS A 6 4.43 5.92 -0.35
C CYS A 6 3.48 4.87 0.20
N PHE A 7 4.00 3.88 0.89
CA PHE A 7 3.24 2.84 1.57
C PHE A 7 3.28 3.10 3.07
N CYS A 8 2.13 3.38 3.65
CA CYS A 8 1.95 3.56 5.08
C CYS A 8 1.24 2.31 5.63
N CYS A 9 2.02 1.39 6.20
CA CYS A 9 1.49 0.14 6.73
C CYS A 9 1.14 0.30 8.21
N TRP A 10 -0.12 0.13 8.56
CA TRP A 10 -0.56 0.07 9.95
C TRP A 10 -0.23 -1.30 10.55
N GLU A 11 0.71 -1.37 11.48
CA GLU A 11 1.13 -2.52 12.29
C GLU A 11 1.63 -3.79 11.60
N THR A 12 1.26 -4.07 10.37
CA THR A 12 1.77 -5.23 9.63
C THR A 12 2.96 -4.83 8.77
N GLY A 13 4.06 -5.54 8.89
CA GLY A 13 5.23 -5.35 8.00
C GLY A 13 4.81 -5.35 6.53
N CYS A 14 5.63 -4.78 5.67
CA CYS A 14 5.28 -4.53 4.28
C CYS A 14 5.25 -5.82 3.42
N VAL A 15 4.34 -6.74 3.79
CA VAL A 15 4.11 -8.01 3.08
C VAL A 15 3.71 -7.77 1.63
N ILE A 16 3.05 -6.63 1.35
CA ILE A 16 2.59 -6.30 0.00
C ILE A 16 3.76 -6.09 -0.97
N LEU A 17 4.90 -5.60 -0.51
CA LEU A 17 6.04 -5.40 -1.39
C LEU A 17 6.56 -6.72 -1.96
N GLU A 18 6.63 -7.75 -1.15
CA GLU A 18 7.03 -9.08 -1.60
C GLU A 18 5.98 -9.69 -2.54
N ALA A 19 4.70 -9.47 -2.25
CA ALA A 19 3.61 -9.90 -3.13
C ALA A 19 3.65 -9.16 -4.48
N LEU A 20 3.89 -7.85 -4.49
CA LEU A 20 4.02 -7.05 -5.71
C LEU A 20 5.25 -7.46 -6.53
N GLU A 21 6.39 -7.69 -5.90
CA GLU A 21 7.60 -8.20 -6.56
C GLU A 21 7.32 -9.57 -7.20
N SER A 22 6.68 -10.49 -6.48
CA SER A 22 6.31 -11.82 -7.01
C SER A 22 5.38 -11.71 -8.23
N SER A 23 4.39 -10.82 -8.20
CA SER A 23 3.46 -10.60 -9.33
C SER A 23 4.16 -9.99 -10.55
N CYS A 24 5.25 -9.25 -10.36
CA CYS A 24 6.03 -8.71 -11.47
C CYS A 24 6.90 -9.78 -12.13
N PHE A 25 7.44 -10.73 -11.37
CA PHE A 25 8.28 -11.80 -11.90
C PHE A 25 7.50 -12.82 -12.75
N LEU A 26 6.24 -13.08 -12.43
CA LEU A 26 5.42 -14.04 -13.19
C LEU A 26 5.06 -13.58 -14.61
N SER A 27 5.24 -12.30 -14.92
CA SER A 27 4.90 -11.74 -16.25
C SER A 27 6.10 -11.58 -17.21
N SER A 28 7.30 -12.06 -16.85
CA SER A 28 8.48 -11.90 -17.71
C SER A 28 9.17 -13.25 -17.96
N PRO A 29 9.21 -13.76 -19.23
CA PRO A 29 9.80 -15.06 -19.53
C PRO A 29 11.34 -15.09 -19.62
N GLN A 30 12.05 -14.01 -19.38
CA GLN A 30 13.50 -13.96 -19.52
C GLN A 30 14.17 -13.27 -18.33
N HIS A 31 14.62 -14.04 -17.38
CA HIS A 31 15.89 -13.98 -16.67
C HIS A 31 15.89 -15.00 -15.51
N ARG A 32 16.28 -16.24 -15.86
CA ARG A 32 16.84 -17.16 -14.85
C ARG A 32 18.32 -16.83 -14.74
N HIS A 33 18.73 -16.17 -13.68
CA HIS A 33 19.98 -16.33 -12.94
C HIS A 33 20.15 -15.15 -11.97
N SER A 34 19.71 -15.35 -10.76
CA SER A 34 20.46 -15.10 -9.52
C SER A 34 19.57 -15.52 -8.36
N SER A 35 20.15 -16.30 -7.49
CA SER A 35 19.55 -16.84 -6.28
C SER A 35 19.17 -15.72 -5.32
N MET A 36 17.92 -15.28 -5.40
CA MET A 36 17.20 -14.70 -4.29
C MET A 36 16.00 -15.60 -4.04
N GLN A 37 15.96 -16.17 -2.86
CA GLN A 37 14.83 -16.97 -2.39
C GLN A 37 13.57 -16.16 -2.62
N SER A 38 12.70 -16.66 -3.48
CA SER A 38 11.37 -16.11 -3.73
C SER A 38 10.67 -15.98 -2.37
N GLY A 39 10.28 -14.74 -2.02
CA GLY A 39 9.63 -14.42 -0.75
C GLY A 39 8.48 -15.37 -0.44
N GLN A 40 8.73 -16.31 0.46
CA GLN A 40 7.67 -17.06 1.11
C GLN A 40 7.05 -16.14 2.15
N PHE A 41 5.73 -16.03 2.12
CA PHE A 41 4.99 -15.38 3.20
C PHE A 41 5.40 -16.03 4.52
N SER A 42 5.86 -15.22 5.48
CA SER A 42 6.16 -15.63 6.84
C SER A 42 5.18 -14.97 7.80
N GLU A 43 4.56 -15.75 8.67
CA GLU A 43 3.69 -15.20 9.74
C GLU A 43 4.49 -14.42 10.79
N ASP A 44 5.82 -14.67 10.85
CA ASP A 44 6.75 -14.02 11.78
C ASP A 44 7.43 -12.76 11.20
N MET A 45 6.77 -12.08 10.24
CA MET A 45 7.36 -10.87 9.66
C MET A 45 7.51 -9.75 10.70
N ILE A 46 8.73 -9.27 10.83
CA ILE A 46 9.05 -8.16 11.71
C ILE A 46 8.52 -6.86 11.07
N PRO A 47 7.75 -6.04 11.81
CA PRO A 47 7.30 -4.74 11.32
C PRO A 47 8.47 -3.88 10.86
N THR A 48 8.29 -3.14 9.77
CA THR A 48 9.31 -2.24 9.24
C THR A 48 9.75 -1.24 10.30
N VAL A 49 11.05 -1.24 10.60
CA VAL A 49 11.66 -0.29 11.53
C VAL A 49 12.19 0.91 10.73
N GLY A 50 11.54 2.06 10.88
CA GLY A 50 11.90 3.26 10.14
C GLY A 50 11.28 3.29 8.74
N PHE A 51 12.11 3.28 7.71
CA PHE A 51 11.67 3.28 6.32
C PHE A 51 12.55 2.37 5.46
N ASN A 52 11.98 1.88 4.37
CA ASN A 52 12.70 1.13 3.35
C ASN A 52 12.30 1.65 1.96
N MET A 53 13.22 1.64 1.00
CA MET A 53 12.94 2.03 -0.37
C MET A 53 13.17 0.85 -1.29
N ARG A 54 12.15 0.48 -2.04
CA ARG A 54 12.21 -0.58 -3.05
C ARG A 54 11.84 -0.05 -4.43
N LYS A 55 12.28 -0.78 -5.45
CA LYS A 55 11.92 -0.50 -6.84
C LYS A 55 11.29 -1.74 -7.44
N VAL A 56 10.10 -1.56 -8.01
CA VAL A 56 9.38 -2.60 -8.74
C VAL A 56 9.23 -2.14 -10.18
N THR A 57 9.59 -2.98 -11.14
CA THR A 57 9.48 -2.66 -12.56
C THR A 57 8.53 -3.65 -13.23
N LYS A 58 7.53 -3.10 -13.94
CA LYS A 58 6.60 -3.89 -14.78
C LYS A 58 6.49 -3.23 -16.15
N GLY A 59 6.96 -3.95 -17.18
CA GLY A 59 7.07 -3.40 -18.52
C GLY A 59 7.98 -2.16 -18.55
N ASN A 60 7.46 -1.05 -19.06
CA ASN A 60 8.19 0.22 -19.17
C ASN A 60 7.98 1.16 -17.96
N VAL A 61 7.33 0.69 -16.89
CA VAL A 61 7.06 1.47 -15.69
C VAL A 61 7.93 0.98 -14.55
N THR A 62 8.66 1.90 -13.93
CA THR A 62 9.39 1.66 -12.68
C THR A 62 8.68 2.39 -11.55
N ILE A 63 8.31 1.66 -10.51
CA ILE A 63 7.66 2.18 -9.31
C ILE A 63 8.70 2.21 -8.20
N LYS A 64 8.97 3.39 -7.66
CA LYS A 64 9.76 3.55 -6.44
C LYS A 64 8.79 3.58 -5.27
N ILE A 65 8.95 2.65 -4.36
CA ILE A 65 8.08 2.46 -3.21
C ILE A 65 8.84 2.83 -1.94
N TRP A 66 8.28 3.78 -1.19
CA TRP A 66 8.73 4.13 0.15
C TRP A 66 7.87 3.37 1.15
N ASP A 67 8.41 2.32 1.74
CA ASP A 67 7.75 1.56 2.79
C ASP A 67 8.09 2.17 4.15
N ILE A 68 7.09 2.67 4.84
CA ILE A 68 7.25 3.37 6.11
C ILE A 68 6.52 2.62 7.20
N GLY A 69 7.23 2.31 8.27
CA GLY A 69 6.69 1.57 9.41
C GLY A 69 5.50 2.28 10.07
N GLY A 70 4.47 1.50 10.40
CA GLY A 70 3.22 1.97 11.02
C GLY A 70 3.27 2.18 12.53
N GLN A 71 4.38 1.84 13.18
CA GLN A 71 4.51 2.04 14.62
C GLN A 71 4.40 3.54 14.98
N PRO A 72 3.76 3.91 16.12
CA PRO A 72 3.50 5.31 16.48
C PRO A 72 4.72 6.23 16.39
N ARG A 73 5.89 5.72 16.80
CA ARG A 73 7.15 6.47 16.76
C ARG A 73 7.62 6.85 15.35
N PHE A 74 7.14 6.17 14.30
CA PHE A 74 7.54 6.43 12.91
C PHE A 74 6.50 7.24 12.14
N ARG A 75 5.28 7.42 12.66
CA ARG A 75 4.19 8.12 11.96
C ARG A 75 4.52 9.58 11.65
N SER A 76 5.32 10.24 12.49
CA SER A 76 5.82 11.59 12.22
C SER A 76 6.66 11.69 10.95
N MET A 77 7.20 10.57 10.47
CA MET A 77 7.97 10.50 9.23
C MET A 77 7.08 10.39 7.99
N TRP A 78 5.82 9.96 8.11
CA TRP A 78 4.93 9.73 6.98
C TRP A 78 4.78 10.96 6.11
N GLU A 79 4.53 12.13 6.70
CA GLU A 79 4.42 13.38 5.97
C GLU A 79 5.66 13.69 5.13
N ARG A 80 6.84 13.45 5.67
CA ARG A 80 8.11 13.72 4.98
C ARG A 80 8.28 12.86 3.73
N TYR A 81 7.95 11.58 3.81
CA TYR A 81 8.12 10.64 2.69
C TYR A 81 6.95 10.65 1.71
N CYS A 82 5.76 11.02 2.17
CA CYS A 82 4.59 11.17 1.30
C CYS A 82 4.61 12.49 0.49
N ARG A 83 5.45 13.46 0.86
CA ARG A 83 5.55 14.71 0.13
C ARG A 83 6.07 14.51 -1.28
N GLY A 84 5.31 14.97 -2.29
CA GLY A 84 5.73 14.92 -3.69
C GLY A 84 5.67 13.55 -4.33
N VAL A 85 5.10 12.52 -3.66
CA VAL A 85 4.83 11.23 -4.29
C VAL A 85 3.64 11.35 -5.26
N ASN A 86 3.52 10.40 -6.16
CA ASN A 86 2.41 10.35 -7.12
C ASN A 86 1.15 9.71 -6.53
N ALA A 87 1.33 8.83 -5.55
CA ALA A 87 0.25 8.11 -4.90
C ALA A 87 0.63 7.70 -3.47
N ILE A 88 -0.36 7.59 -2.61
CA ILE A 88 -0.25 7.03 -1.26
C ILE A 88 -1.01 5.71 -1.24
N VAL A 89 -0.37 4.66 -0.74
CA VAL A 89 -1.04 3.39 -0.46
C VAL A 89 -1.10 3.21 1.05
N TYR A 90 -2.30 3.11 1.57
CA TYR A 90 -2.56 2.96 2.99
C TYR A 90 -3.08 1.56 3.28
N MET A 91 -2.34 0.80 4.07
CA MET A 91 -2.69 -0.59 4.38
C MET A 91 -3.31 -0.70 5.76
N VAL A 92 -4.44 -1.40 5.83
CA VAL A 92 -5.22 -1.64 7.05
C VAL A 92 -5.32 -3.15 7.28
N ASP A 93 -5.19 -3.58 8.53
CA ASP A 93 -5.54 -4.93 8.93
C ASP A 93 -7.07 -5.05 9.04
N ALA A 94 -7.70 -5.65 8.03
CA ALA A 94 -9.15 -5.76 7.97
C ALA A 94 -9.72 -6.78 8.96
N ALA A 95 -8.89 -7.64 9.54
CA ALA A 95 -9.29 -8.64 10.52
C ALA A 95 -9.25 -8.10 11.97
N ASP A 96 -8.49 -7.04 12.22
CA ASP A 96 -8.40 -6.40 13.54
C ASP A 96 -9.37 -5.22 13.65
N ARG A 97 -10.63 -5.54 13.90
CA ARG A 97 -11.73 -4.57 13.94
C ARG A 97 -11.55 -3.49 15.01
N GLU A 98 -10.88 -3.81 16.10
CA GLU A 98 -10.66 -2.88 17.22
C GLU A 98 -9.70 -1.76 16.81
N LYS A 99 -8.76 -2.05 15.93
CA LYS A 99 -7.76 -1.08 15.47
C LYS A 99 -8.17 -0.27 14.23
N VAL A 100 -9.23 -0.67 13.54
CA VAL A 100 -9.70 0.03 12.33
C VAL A 100 -10.04 1.50 12.62
N GLU A 101 -10.65 1.80 13.77
CA GLU A 101 -10.98 3.18 14.14
C GLU A 101 -9.72 4.04 14.36
N ALA A 102 -8.73 3.50 15.06
CA ALA A 102 -7.46 4.19 15.24
C ALA A 102 -6.75 4.39 13.90
N SER A 103 -6.78 3.37 13.02
CA SER A 103 -6.23 3.46 11.67
C SER A 103 -6.94 4.53 10.82
N ARG A 104 -8.27 4.64 10.93
CA ARG A 104 -9.04 5.71 10.29
C ARG A 104 -8.55 7.09 10.73
N ASN A 105 -8.44 7.31 12.02
CA ASN A 105 -8.02 8.60 12.56
C ASN A 105 -6.62 8.99 12.06
N GLU A 106 -5.70 8.07 11.99
CA GLU A 106 -4.35 8.32 11.47
C GLU A 106 -4.36 8.62 9.96
N LEU A 107 -5.17 7.91 9.18
CA LEU A 107 -5.32 8.20 7.76
C LEU A 107 -5.83 9.63 7.55
N HIS A 108 -6.91 10.01 8.24
CA HIS A 108 -7.48 11.36 8.12
C HIS A 108 -6.48 12.42 8.58
N ASN A 109 -5.80 12.22 9.72
CA ASN A 109 -4.74 13.12 10.19
C ASN A 109 -3.58 13.28 9.19
N LEU A 110 -3.22 12.20 8.49
CA LEU A 110 -2.21 12.25 7.44
C LEU A 110 -2.69 13.08 6.25
N LEU A 111 -3.93 12.82 5.80
CA LEU A 111 -4.48 13.45 4.61
C LEU A 111 -4.86 14.94 4.81
N ASP A 112 -5.10 15.36 6.05
CA ASP A 112 -5.33 16.77 6.41
C ASP A 112 -4.07 17.66 6.24
N LYS A 113 -2.91 17.06 6.05
CA LYS A 113 -1.69 17.82 5.79
C LYS A 113 -1.76 18.55 4.45
N SER A 114 -1.64 19.87 4.46
CA SER A 114 -1.70 20.72 3.26
C SER A 114 -0.74 20.28 2.15
N GLN A 115 0.41 19.73 2.53
CA GLN A 115 1.45 19.28 1.61
C GLN A 115 1.07 18.00 0.84
N LEU A 116 0.02 17.28 1.28
CA LEU A 116 -0.46 16.03 0.69
C LEU A 116 -1.80 16.21 -0.03
N GLN A 117 -2.28 17.43 -0.17
CA GLN A 117 -3.54 17.71 -0.87
C GLN A 117 -3.50 17.21 -2.32
N GLY A 118 -4.61 16.65 -2.77
CA GLY A 118 -4.78 16.18 -4.14
C GLY A 118 -3.97 14.92 -4.52
N ILE A 119 -3.16 14.37 -3.62
CA ILE A 119 -2.46 13.11 -3.89
C ILE A 119 -3.48 11.96 -3.82
N PRO A 120 -3.61 11.14 -4.88
CA PRO A 120 -4.53 10.01 -4.87
C PRO A 120 -4.13 8.96 -3.83
N VAL A 121 -5.12 8.35 -3.20
CA VAL A 121 -4.93 7.38 -2.13
C VAL A 121 -5.62 6.06 -2.47
N LEU A 122 -4.89 4.98 -2.29
CA LEU A 122 -5.41 3.62 -2.34
C LEU A 122 -5.40 3.03 -0.94
N VAL A 123 -6.58 2.68 -0.43
CA VAL A 123 -6.74 1.98 0.84
C VAL A 123 -6.85 0.49 0.57
N LEU A 124 -6.02 -0.30 1.24
CA LEU A 124 -5.97 -1.75 1.09
C LEU A 124 -6.33 -2.42 2.42
N GLY A 125 -7.46 -3.11 2.47
CA GLY A 125 -7.82 -4.00 3.57
C GLY A 125 -7.17 -5.36 3.39
N ASN A 126 -6.11 -5.62 4.13
CA ASN A 126 -5.41 -6.90 4.08
C ASN A 126 -6.08 -7.97 4.96
N LYS A 127 -5.75 -9.23 4.73
CA LYS A 127 -6.24 -10.42 5.43
C LYS A 127 -7.70 -10.79 5.11
N ARG A 128 -8.15 -10.50 3.87
CA ARG A 128 -9.50 -10.90 3.43
C ARG A 128 -9.73 -12.42 3.45
N ASP A 129 -8.67 -13.20 3.51
CA ASP A 129 -8.70 -14.66 3.69
C ASP A 129 -9.26 -15.10 5.04
N LEU A 130 -9.28 -14.19 6.04
CA LEU A 130 -9.82 -14.50 7.36
C LEU A 130 -11.34 -14.26 7.42
N PRO A 131 -12.11 -15.13 8.09
CA PRO A 131 -13.58 -15.07 8.09
C PRO A 131 -14.17 -13.82 8.79
N ASN A 132 -13.41 -13.21 9.69
CA ASN A 132 -13.79 -12.02 10.44
C ASN A 132 -13.31 -10.70 9.80
N ALA A 133 -12.59 -10.76 8.68
CA ALA A 133 -12.10 -9.59 7.98
C ALA A 133 -13.26 -8.74 7.46
N LEU A 134 -13.09 -7.43 7.53
CA LEU A 134 -14.02 -6.48 6.93
C LEU A 134 -13.93 -6.58 5.40
N ASP A 135 -15.09 -6.57 4.75
CA ASP A 135 -15.17 -6.45 3.31
C ASP A 135 -14.92 -5.01 2.85
N GLU A 136 -14.86 -4.80 1.53
CA GLU A 136 -14.59 -3.50 0.94
C GLU A 136 -15.61 -2.44 1.34
N LYS A 137 -16.92 -2.78 1.37
CA LYS A 137 -17.99 -1.86 1.75
C LYS A 137 -17.89 -1.46 3.22
N GLN A 138 -17.64 -2.44 4.09
CA GLN A 138 -17.44 -2.22 5.52
C GLN A 138 -16.21 -1.36 5.79
N LEU A 139 -15.13 -1.55 5.03
CA LEU A 139 -13.92 -0.73 5.13
C LEU A 139 -14.19 0.72 4.72
N ILE A 140 -14.87 0.95 3.60
CA ILE A 140 -15.24 2.30 3.14
C ILE A 140 -16.04 3.02 4.23
N GLU A 141 -17.00 2.35 4.83
CA GLU A 141 -17.83 2.90 5.91
C GLU A 141 -17.03 3.16 7.19
N LYS A 142 -16.30 2.14 7.70
CA LYS A 142 -15.55 2.22 8.95
C LYS A 142 -14.39 3.20 8.88
N MET A 143 -13.72 3.28 7.75
CA MET A 143 -12.64 4.24 7.49
C MET A 143 -13.16 5.62 7.09
N ASN A 144 -14.48 5.79 6.94
CA ASN A 144 -15.13 7.03 6.52
C ASN A 144 -14.51 7.64 5.26
N LEU A 145 -14.26 6.80 4.26
CA LEU A 145 -13.57 7.23 3.03
C LEU A 145 -14.43 8.16 2.19
N SER A 146 -15.75 8.06 2.27
CA SER A 146 -16.69 8.92 1.54
C SER A 146 -16.63 10.39 1.99
N ALA A 147 -16.09 10.68 3.17
CA ALA A 147 -15.89 12.05 3.65
C ALA A 147 -14.69 12.74 2.99
N ILE A 148 -13.80 12.00 2.35
CA ILE A 148 -12.61 12.54 1.68
C ILE A 148 -12.98 12.86 0.23
N GLN A 149 -13.15 14.16 -0.09
CA GLN A 149 -13.65 14.62 -1.39
C GLN A 149 -12.64 15.44 -2.20
N ASP A 150 -11.49 15.77 -1.61
CA ASP A 150 -10.45 16.62 -2.21
C ASP A 150 -9.50 15.87 -3.14
N ARG A 151 -9.65 14.54 -3.24
CA ARG A 151 -8.77 13.64 -3.99
C ARG A 151 -9.47 12.38 -4.43
N GLU A 152 -8.81 11.64 -5.32
CA GLU A 152 -9.24 10.29 -5.67
C GLU A 152 -8.92 9.33 -4.52
N ILE A 153 -9.95 8.59 -4.07
CA ILE A 153 -9.84 7.53 -3.07
C ILE A 153 -10.36 6.24 -3.68
N CYS A 154 -9.55 5.19 -3.62
CA CYS A 154 -9.97 3.83 -3.95
C CYS A 154 -9.77 2.93 -2.74
N CYS A 155 -10.61 1.91 -2.62
CA CYS A 155 -10.49 0.90 -1.56
C CYS A 155 -10.62 -0.49 -2.16
N TYR A 156 -9.72 -1.39 -1.81
CA TYR A 156 -9.81 -2.80 -2.20
C TYR A 156 -9.49 -3.71 -1.02
N SER A 157 -10.17 -4.86 -0.99
CA SER A 157 -9.85 -5.95 -0.08
C SER A 157 -8.87 -6.90 -0.74
N ILE A 158 -7.76 -7.20 -0.05
CA ILE A 158 -6.67 -8.03 -0.55
C ILE A 158 -6.30 -9.12 0.45
N SER A 159 -5.58 -10.13 -0.01
CA SER A 159 -4.81 -11.04 0.85
C SER A 159 -3.37 -11.12 0.35
N CYS A 160 -2.45 -10.62 1.14
CA CYS A 160 -1.02 -10.78 0.84
C CYS A 160 -0.58 -12.23 1.02
N LYS A 161 -1.20 -12.98 1.93
CA LYS A 161 -0.94 -14.39 2.17
C LYS A 161 -1.29 -15.25 0.96
N GLU A 162 -2.51 -15.10 0.46
CA GLU A 162 -3.04 -15.86 -0.69
C GLU A 162 -2.70 -15.20 -2.04
N LYS A 163 -2.02 -14.04 -2.03
CA LYS A 163 -1.71 -13.20 -3.20
C LYS A 163 -2.96 -12.77 -3.99
N ASP A 164 -4.09 -12.66 -3.29
CA ASP A 164 -5.38 -12.32 -3.89
C ASP A 164 -5.51 -10.79 -4.03
N ASN A 165 -5.97 -10.34 -5.20
CA ASN A 165 -6.16 -8.93 -5.58
C ASN A 165 -4.88 -8.05 -5.55
N ILE A 166 -3.69 -8.64 -5.53
CA ILE A 166 -2.43 -7.87 -5.56
C ILE A 166 -2.23 -7.19 -6.93
N ASP A 167 -2.65 -7.83 -8.02
CA ASP A 167 -2.55 -7.28 -9.36
C ASP A 167 -3.37 -6.00 -9.55
N ILE A 168 -4.51 -5.88 -8.86
CA ILE A 168 -5.35 -4.66 -8.88
C ILE A 168 -4.55 -3.47 -8.32
N THR A 169 -3.83 -3.67 -7.22
CA THR A 169 -2.96 -2.64 -6.63
C THR A 169 -1.91 -2.17 -7.62
N LEU A 170 -1.28 -3.10 -8.31
CA LEU A 170 -0.25 -2.78 -9.29
C LEU A 170 -0.82 -2.04 -10.50
N GLN A 171 -1.97 -2.48 -11.01
CA GLN A 171 -2.67 -1.81 -12.12
C GLN A 171 -3.06 -0.38 -11.75
N TRP A 172 -3.61 -0.17 -10.55
CA TRP A 172 -3.96 1.15 -10.06
C TRP A 172 -2.73 2.07 -9.98
N LEU A 173 -1.62 1.59 -9.45
CA LEU A 173 -0.35 2.35 -9.40
C LEU A 173 0.15 2.71 -10.81
N ILE A 174 0.08 1.78 -11.76
CA ILE A 174 0.50 2.03 -13.15
C ILE A 174 -0.38 3.09 -13.82
N GLN A 175 -1.69 3.09 -13.59
CA GLN A 175 -2.60 4.10 -14.12
C GLN A 175 -2.22 5.50 -13.63
N HIS A 176 -1.93 5.63 -12.32
CA HIS A 176 -1.53 6.90 -11.72
C HIS A 176 -0.11 7.36 -12.12
N SER A 177 0.70 6.45 -12.66
CA SER A 177 1.99 6.83 -13.26
C SER A 177 1.86 7.64 -14.54
N LYS A 178 0.73 7.48 -15.25
CA LYS A 178 0.48 8.13 -16.55
C LYS A 178 -0.21 9.49 -16.41
N SER A 179 -0.88 9.76 -15.30
CA SER A 179 -1.77 10.91 -15.12
C SER A 179 -1.08 12.28 -15.02
N ARG A 180 0.23 12.35 -14.82
CA ARG A 180 0.98 13.63 -14.67
C ARG A 180 1.64 14.14 -15.95
N ARG A 181 1.03 13.91 -17.12
CA ARG A 181 1.44 14.53 -18.40
C ARG A 181 0.33 15.44 -18.92
N SER A 182 0.09 16.51 -18.23
CA SER A 182 -0.61 17.70 -18.75
C SER A 182 0.04 18.95 -18.18
#